data_ffb1aaacdd97c888fea2996dbc3b503e
#
_entry.id   ffb1aaacdd97c888fea2996dbc3b503e
#
_cell.length_a   1.000
_cell.length_b   1.000
_cell.length_c   1.000
_cell.angle_alpha   90.00
_cell.angle_beta   90.00
_cell.angle_gamma   90.00
#
_symmetry.space_group_name_H-M   'P 1'
#
loop_
_entity.id
_entity.type
_entity.pdbx_description
1 polymer ?
#
loop_
_entity_poly.entity_id
_entity_poly.type
_entity_poly.pdbx_seq_one_letter_code
_entity_poly.pdbx_strand_id
1 'polypeptide(L)'
;PEEKLLRAIFGEKASDVRDTSLKVPPGGAGTIVEVRVFSRRGVDKDERSQAIERTEIERLAKDRDDEQTILESGFYDRLKEQLLGQKVATGPKDMKGGSIITEELLEGYTPGQWRQIVIQDSGKMDYIEGSGQEFDRAIEQLQDRFDNKVEKLQRGDELPPGVMKMVKVFVAVKRKLQPGDKMAGRHGNKGVISKIAPIEDMPYLEDGTPVDIVLNPLGVPSRMNVGQILETHLGWASHGLGKQIASMIGEIAKTSSSLDLRDSLNNIYGKDQYDSQIAPLNDKQVFELAGNLTSGVPMGTPVFDGAREEDVVAMLGKAGLDSAGQVTLIDGRTGEVFERKVTVGYIYMLKLHHLVDDK
;
A
#
# COMPACT_ATOMS: atom_id res chain seq x y z
N PRO A 1 2.88 -32.54 -27.58
CA PRO A 1 2.85 -32.52 -29.05
C PRO A 1 4.24 -32.63 -29.67
N GLU A 2 5.23 -31.92 -29.14
CA GLU A 2 6.61 -31.85 -29.65
C GLU A 2 7.38 -33.18 -29.51
N GLU A 3 7.12 -33.94 -28.45
CA GLU A 3 7.73 -35.23 -28.23
C GLU A 3 7.34 -36.26 -29.32
N LYS A 4 6.08 -36.20 -29.78
CA LYS A 4 5.62 -37.03 -30.89
C LYS A 4 6.28 -36.65 -32.23
N LEU A 5 6.51 -35.33 -32.40
CA LEU A 5 7.19 -34.81 -33.59
C LEU A 5 8.68 -35.16 -33.58
N LEU A 6 9.35 -35.07 -32.44
CA LEU A 6 10.75 -35.48 -32.27
C LEU A 6 10.94 -37.01 -32.51
N ARG A 7 10.02 -37.83 -32.01
CA ARG A 7 10.04 -39.27 -32.28
C ARG A 7 9.82 -39.60 -33.77
N ALA A 8 8.98 -38.80 -34.45
CA ALA A 8 8.76 -38.97 -35.90
C ALA A 8 9.97 -38.55 -36.75
N ILE A 9 10.75 -37.57 -36.32
CA ILE A 9 11.89 -37.01 -37.05
C ILE A 9 13.18 -37.79 -36.76
N PHE A 10 13.44 -38.17 -35.52
CA PHE A 10 14.70 -38.75 -35.06
C PHE A 10 14.63 -40.23 -34.71
N GLY A 11 13.48 -40.88 -34.87
CA GLY A 11 13.27 -42.29 -34.60
C GLY A 11 13.50 -42.71 -33.15
N GLU A 12 13.89 -43.94 -32.88
CA GLU A 12 14.07 -44.47 -31.52
C GLU A 12 15.16 -43.79 -30.71
N LYS A 13 16.10 -43.07 -31.35
CA LYS A 13 17.13 -42.28 -30.64
C LYS A 13 16.58 -41.07 -29.88
N ALA A 14 15.32 -40.68 -30.13
CA ALA A 14 14.63 -39.64 -29.38
C ALA A 14 14.13 -40.10 -28.00
N SER A 15 14.31 -41.37 -27.64
CA SER A 15 13.91 -41.91 -26.33
C SER A 15 14.70 -41.35 -25.15
N ASP A 16 15.87 -40.77 -25.39
CA ASP A 16 16.72 -40.19 -24.36
C ASP A 16 16.31 -38.75 -23.98
N VAL A 17 15.38 -38.14 -24.73
CA VAL A 17 14.84 -36.82 -24.42
C VAL A 17 13.61 -36.97 -23.55
N ARG A 18 13.75 -36.64 -22.27
CA ARG A 18 12.66 -36.63 -21.28
C ARG A 18 12.16 -35.23 -21.04
N ASP A 19 10.84 -35.04 -21.11
CA ASP A 19 10.22 -33.80 -20.70
C ASP A 19 10.31 -33.65 -19.17
N THR A 20 11.09 -32.64 -18.72
CA THR A 20 11.31 -32.31 -17.32
C THR A 20 10.49 -31.06 -16.89
N SER A 21 9.59 -30.61 -17.74
CA SER A 21 8.74 -29.44 -17.45
C SER A 21 7.89 -29.66 -16.20
N LEU A 22 7.81 -28.64 -15.36
CA LEU A 22 6.88 -28.63 -14.24
C LEU A 22 5.45 -28.52 -14.76
N LYS A 23 4.55 -29.27 -14.17
CA LYS A 23 3.12 -29.24 -14.50
C LYS A 23 2.34 -28.78 -13.29
N VAL A 24 1.29 -28.00 -13.55
CA VAL A 24 0.34 -27.62 -12.49
C VAL A 24 -0.36 -28.90 -12.00
N PRO A 25 -0.43 -29.15 -10.68
CA PRO A 25 -1.15 -30.30 -10.13
C PRO A 25 -2.62 -30.34 -10.60
N PRO A 26 -3.21 -31.53 -10.76
CA PRO A 26 -4.64 -31.64 -11.09
C PRO A 26 -5.49 -30.90 -10.08
N GLY A 27 -6.48 -30.14 -10.56
CA GLY A 27 -7.34 -29.29 -9.72
C GLY A 27 -6.74 -27.92 -9.37
N GLY A 28 -5.48 -27.64 -9.68
CA GLY A 28 -4.87 -26.33 -9.54
C GLY A 28 -5.32 -25.39 -10.65
N ALA A 29 -5.71 -24.18 -10.28
CA ALA A 29 -6.03 -23.10 -11.21
C ALA A 29 -5.43 -21.78 -10.71
N GLY A 30 -5.01 -20.91 -11.64
CA GLY A 30 -4.44 -19.64 -11.28
C GLY A 30 -4.29 -18.73 -12.48
N THR A 31 -4.05 -17.45 -12.23
CA THR A 31 -3.81 -16.45 -13.26
C THR A 31 -2.31 -16.21 -13.40
N ILE A 32 -1.79 -16.28 -14.60
CA ILE A 32 -0.38 -15.97 -14.88
C ILE A 32 -0.22 -14.46 -14.75
N VAL A 33 0.65 -14.04 -13.84
CA VAL A 33 0.95 -12.63 -13.57
C VAL A 33 2.17 -12.18 -14.36
N GLU A 34 3.20 -13.03 -14.38
CA GLU A 34 4.48 -12.71 -15.00
C GLU A 34 5.12 -13.98 -15.58
N VAL A 35 5.82 -13.80 -16.69
CA VAL A 35 6.63 -14.85 -17.32
C VAL A 35 8.03 -14.30 -17.54
N ARG A 36 9.05 -14.93 -16.96
CA ARG A 36 10.47 -14.61 -17.19
C ARG A 36 11.13 -15.73 -17.97
N VAL A 37 11.79 -15.38 -19.04
CA VAL A 37 12.55 -16.29 -19.88
C VAL A 37 14.04 -16.02 -19.69
N PHE A 38 14.76 -17.04 -19.27
CA PHE A 38 16.22 -17.03 -19.12
C PHE A 38 16.82 -17.86 -20.24
N SER A 39 17.72 -17.28 -21.01
CA SER A 39 18.39 -17.95 -22.11
C SER A 39 19.90 -17.98 -21.88
N ARG A 40 20.52 -19.15 -22.17
CA ARG A 40 21.96 -19.30 -22.08
C ARG A 40 22.66 -18.40 -23.11
N ARG A 41 23.84 -17.91 -22.80
CA ARG A 41 24.68 -17.14 -23.74
C ARG A 41 24.90 -17.93 -25.04
N GLY A 42 24.74 -17.24 -26.18
CA GLY A 42 24.96 -17.81 -27.49
C GLY A 42 23.82 -18.69 -28.04
N VAL A 43 22.68 -18.70 -27.38
CA VAL A 43 21.45 -19.35 -27.88
C VAL A 43 20.57 -18.29 -28.53
N ASP A 44 20.06 -18.61 -29.73
CA ASP A 44 19.14 -17.70 -30.43
C ASP A 44 17.88 -17.45 -29.59
N LYS A 45 17.52 -16.17 -29.46
CA LYS A 45 16.35 -15.73 -28.71
C LYS A 45 15.11 -15.77 -29.62
N ASP A 46 14.05 -16.41 -29.15
CA ASP A 46 12.76 -16.46 -29.85
C ASP A 46 12.10 -15.06 -29.84
N GLU A 47 11.18 -14.81 -30.77
CA GLU A 47 10.42 -13.55 -30.82
C GLU A 47 9.73 -13.19 -29.50
N ARG A 48 9.18 -14.19 -28.79
CA ARG A 48 8.59 -14.00 -27.46
C ARG A 48 9.61 -13.58 -26.40
N SER A 49 10.78 -14.19 -26.42
CA SER A 49 11.87 -13.84 -25.50
C SER A 49 12.34 -12.41 -25.73
N GLN A 50 12.46 -12.01 -27.02
CA GLN A 50 12.80 -10.64 -27.38
C GLN A 50 11.71 -9.64 -27.00
N ALA A 51 10.43 -10.00 -27.13
CA ALA A 51 9.31 -9.15 -26.73
C ALA A 51 9.30 -8.93 -25.20
N ILE A 52 9.52 -9.99 -24.42
CA ILE A 52 9.61 -9.90 -22.94
C ILE A 52 10.81 -9.06 -22.53
N GLU A 53 11.96 -9.24 -23.18
CA GLU A 53 13.17 -8.44 -22.93
C GLU A 53 12.94 -6.94 -23.23
N ARG A 54 12.28 -6.61 -24.35
CA ARG A 54 11.92 -5.23 -24.67
C ARG A 54 11.01 -4.61 -23.63
N THR A 55 9.97 -5.33 -23.21
CA THR A 55 9.04 -4.86 -22.17
C THR A 55 9.77 -4.62 -20.84
N GLU A 56 10.73 -5.49 -20.48
CA GLU A 56 11.51 -5.33 -19.26
C GLU A 56 12.47 -4.13 -19.35
N ILE A 57 13.11 -3.91 -20.52
CA ILE A 57 13.96 -2.73 -20.77
C ILE A 57 13.13 -1.44 -20.71
N GLU A 58 11.92 -1.43 -21.31
CA GLU A 58 11.01 -0.28 -21.23
C GLU A 58 10.60 0.03 -19.79
N ARG A 59 10.33 -1.01 -18.99
CA ARG A 59 10.04 -0.86 -17.56
C ARG A 59 11.22 -0.28 -16.80
N LEU A 60 12.44 -0.80 -17.01
CA LEU A 60 13.65 -0.28 -16.39
C LEU A 60 13.95 1.17 -16.82
N ALA A 61 13.66 1.52 -18.07
CA ALA A 61 13.79 2.89 -18.55
C ALA A 61 12.82 3.83 -17.85
N LYS A 62 11.57 3.40 -17.67
CA LYS A 62 10.57 4.16 -16.91
C LYS A 62 11.00 4.36 -15.45
N ASP A 63 11.45 3.28 -14.79
CA ASP A 63 11.92 3.35 -13.40
C ASP A 63 13.11 4.32 -13.27
N ARG A 64 14.05 4.34 -14.26
CA ARG A 64 15.14 5.31 -14.32
C ARG A 64 14.62 6.74 -14.47
N ASP A 65 13.69 6.98 -15.38
CA ASP A 65 13.14 8.31 -15.65
C ASP A 65 12.36 8.85 -14.44
N ASP A 66 11.63 7.98 -13.75
CA ASP A 66 10.91 8.33 -12.51
C ASP A 66 11.92 8.66 -11.39
N GLU A 67 12.97 7.85 -11.20
CA GLU A 67 14.04 8.10 -10.20
C GLU A 67 14.80 9.40 -10.52
N GLN A 68 15.11 9.66 -11.80
CA GLN A 68 15.73 10.89 -12.24
C GLN A 68 14.84 12.11 -11.94
N THR A 69 13.54 12.04 -12.22
CA THR A 69 12.60 13.13 -11.94
C THR A 69 12.53 13.46 -10.45
N ILE A 70 12.55 12.44 -9.59
CA ILE A 70 12.56 12.62 -8.13
C ILE A 70 13.87 13.29 -7.68
N LEU A 71 15.01 12.84 -8.20
CA LEU A 71 16.32 13.42 -7.87
C LEU A 71 16.40 14.89 -8.33
N GLU A 72 15.93 15.18 -9.54
CA GLU A 72 15.88 16.54 -10.09
C GLU A 72 15.00 17.45 -9.24
N SER A 73 13.77 17.04 -8.94
CA SER A 73 12.84 17.80 -8.11
C SER A 73 13.47 18.09 -6.74
N GLY A 74 13.97 17.06 -6.05
CA GLY A 74 14.56 17.21 -4.73
C GLY A 74 15.85 18.06 -4.71
N PHE A 75 16.63 18.06 -5.79
CA PHE A 75 17.80 18.93 -5.92
C PHE A 75 17.38 20.39 -6.17
N TYR A 76 16.48 20.63 -7.12
CA TYR A 76 16.05 21.99 -7.45
C TYR A 76 15.24 22.66 -6.35
N ASP A 77 14.45 21.91 -5.58
CA ASP A 77 13.74 22.44 -4.40
C ASP A 77 14.75 22.92 -3.34
N ARG A 78 15.77 22.11 -3.04
CA ARG A 78 16.84 22.52 -2.10
C ARG A 78 17.66 23.69 -2.63
N LEU A 79 17.95 23.71 -3.92
CA LEU A 79 18.66 24.83 -4.56
C LEU A 79 17.84 26.11 -4.46
N LYS A 80 16.53 26.05 -4.72
CA LYS A 80 15.59 27.17 -4.56
C LYS A 80 15.64 27.74 -3.13
N GLU A 81 15.56 26.87 -2.13
CA GLU A 81 15.64 27.28 -0.71
C GLU A 81 16.96 27.99 -0.36
N GLN A 82 18.10 27.52 -0.88
CA GLN A 82 19.39 28.12 -0.62
C GLN A 82 19.60 29.45 -1.38
N LEU A 83 19.01 29.61 -2.54
CA LEU A 83 19.12 30.84 -3.35
C LEU A 83 18.19 31.95 -2.85
N LEU A 84 17.01 31.63 -2.30
CA LEU A 84 16.04 32.62 -1.86
C LEU A 84 16.63 33.57 -0.79
N GLY A 85 16.40 34.88 -0.98
CA GLY A 85 16.88 35.92 -0.07
C GLY A 85 18.37 36.26 -0.16
N GLN A 86 19.14 35.59 -1.04
CA GLN A 86 20.57 35.88 -1.25
C GLN A 86 20.79 36.98 -2.29
N LYS A 87 21.95 37.63 -2.20
CA LYS A 87 22.38 38.63 -3.19
C LYS A 87 23.17 37.98 -4.32
N VAL A 88 22.80 38.26 -5.55
CA VAL A 88 23.44 37.77 -6.74
C VAL A 88 24.81 38.43 -6.90
N ALA A 89 25.88 37.66 -7.10
CA ALA A 89 27.16 38.14 -7.57
C ALA A 89 27.21 38.16 -9.10
N THR A 90 26.88 37.02 -9.71
CA THR A 90 26.78 36.83 -11.16
C THR A 90 25.66 35.88 -11.48
N GLY A 91 24.91 36.11 -12.56
CA GLY A 91 23.79 35.27 -12.96
C GLY A 91 23.63 35.16 -14.49
N PRO A 92 22.65 34.37 -14.96
CA PRO A 92 22.33 34.25 -16.39
C PRO A 92 21.98 35.60 -17.02
N LYS A 93 21.99 35.65 -18.37
CA LYS A 93 22.00 36.82 -19.28
C LYS A 93 21.05 37.90 -18.88
N ASP A 94 20.42 38.25 -18.05
CA ASP A 94 19.57 39.41 -17.70
C ASP A 94 19.49 39.71 -16.21
N MET A 95 20.21 38.93 -15.38
CA MET A 95 20.20 39.09 -13.95
C MET A 95 21.21 40.13 -13.51
N LYS A 96 20.78 41.26 -12.95
CA LYS A 96 21.68 42.33 -12.47
C LYS A 96 22.39 41.90 -11.19
N GLY A 97 23.73 41.99 -11.18
CA GLY A 97 24.52 41.77 -9.97
C GLY A 97 24.05 42.68 -8.83
N GLY A 98 23.98 42.15 -7.60
CA GLY A 98 23.53 42.86 -6.42
C GLY A 98 22.03 42.81 -6.15
N SER A 99 21.19 42.24 -7.05
CA SER A 99 19.78 42.05 -6.79
C SER A 99 19.55 40.92 -5.76
N ILE A 100 18.50 41.05 -4.96
CA ILE A 100 18.06 40.00 -4.03
C ILE A 100 17.22 39.00 -4.82
N ILE A 101 17.48 37.70 -4.64
CA ILE A 101 16.74 36.61 -5.29
C ILE A 101 15.37 36.47 -4.61
N THR A 102 14.31 36.79 -5.33
CA THR A 102 12.92 36.58 -4.93
C THR A 102 12.34 35.41 -5.72
N GLU A 103 11.22 34.85 -5.25
CA GLU A 103 10.53 33.74 -5.91
C GLU A 103 10.07 34.13 -7.33
N GLU A 104 9.51 35.31 -7.50
CA GLU A 104 9.10 35.87 -8.80
C GLU A 104 10.28 35.97 -9.80
N LEU A 105 11.46 36.27 -9.28
CA LEU A 105 12.67 36.36 -10.11
C LEU A 105 13.14 34.97 -10.57
N LEU A 106 13.00 33.94 -9.73
CA LEU A 106 13.36 32.57 -10.06
C LEU A 106 12.36 31.92 -11.06
N GLU A 107 11.08 32.28 -10.98
CA GLU A 107 10.06 31.81 -11.94
C GLU A 107 10.33 32.25 -13.39
N GLY A 108 11.03 33.35 -13.55
CA GLY A 108 11.48 33.83 -14.89
C GLY A 108 12.57 32.98 -15.54
N TYR A 109 13.19 32.03 -14.83
CA TYR A 109 14.30 31.23 -15.30
C TYR A 109 13.99 29.72 -15.18
N THR A 110 14.54 28.95 -16.11
CA THR A 110 14.43 27.49 -16.02
C THR A 110 15.28 26.93 -14.89
N PRO A 111 14.88 25.82 -14.26
CA PRO A 111 15.66 25.20 -13.16
C PRO A 111 17.14 24.97 -13.51
N GLY A 112 17.44 24.59 -14.76
CA GLY A 112 18.82 24.43 -15.23
C GLY A 112 19.65 25.73 -15.21
N GLN A 113 19.00 26.88 -15.35
CA GLN A 113 19.67 28.19 -15.29
C GLN A 113 19.96 28.62 -13.83
N TRP A 114 19.25 28.08 -12.84
CA TRP A 114 19.51 28.36 -11.44
C TRP A 114 20.91 27.91 -11.00
N ARG A 115 21.45 26.85 -11.59
CA ARG A 115 22.84 26.38 -11.33
C ARG A 115 23.92 27.39 -11.77
N GLN A 116 23.57 28.34 -12.63
CA GLN A 116 24.48 29.37 -13.12
C GLN A 116 24.49 30.63 -12.24
N ILE A 117 23.66 30.68 -11.22
CA ILE A 117 23.57 31.80 -10.31
C ILE A 117 24.68 31.67 -9.26
N VAL A 118 25.56 32.69 -9.21
CA VAL A 118 26.57 32.80 -8.18
C VAL A 118 26.10 33.82 -7.15
N ILE A 119 26.11 33.43 -5.89
CA ILE A 119 25.72 34.28 -4.75
C ILE A 119 26.97 34.88 -4.10
N GLN A 120 26.80 35.99 -3.36
CA GLN A 120 27.92 36.66 -2.70
C GLN A 120 28.43 35.93 -1.44
N ASP A 121 27.60 35.07 -0.84
CA ASP A 121 27.92 34.26 0.32
C ASP A 121 28.76 33.02 -0.11
N SER A 122 30.06 33.06 0.20
CA SER A 122 31.01 32.01 -0.14
C SER A 122 30.64 30.66 0.51
N GLY A 123 30.20 30.66 1.77
CA GLY A 123 29.91 29.42 2.48
C GLY A 123 28.67 28.67 1.91
N LYS A 124 27.63 29.42 1.50
CA LYS A 124 26.48 28.84 0.82
C LYS A 124 26.81 28.44 -0.62
N MET A 125 27.70 29.16 -1.29
CA MET A 125 28.14 28.81 -2.63
C MET A 125 28.86 27.47 -2.66
N ASP A 126 29.79 27.26 -1.70
CA ASP A 126 30.47 25.96 -1.55
C ASP A 126 29.51 24.80 -1.30
N TYR A 127 28.45 25.06 -0.52
CA TYR A 127 27.38 24.05 -0.31
C TYR A 127 26.60 23.76 -1.58
N ILE A 128 26.24 24.79 -2.36
CA ILE A 128 25.52 24.64 -3.63
C ILE A 128 26.35 23.87 -4.65
N GLU A 129 27.65 24.20 -4.76
CA GLU A 129 28.57 23.48 -5.65
C GLU A 129 28.77 22.02 -5.22
N GLY A 130 28.92 21.77 -3.91
CA GLY A 130 29.00 20.42 -3.36
C GLY A 130 27.75 19.59 -3.64
N SER A 131 26.56 20.18 -3.38
CA SER A 131 25.27 19.55 -3.68
C SER A 131 25.09 19.31 -5.19
N GLY A 132 25.57 20.22 -6.04
CA GLY A 132 25.56 20.05 -7.50
C GLY A 132 26.43 18.87 -7.95
N GLN A 133 27.63 18.73 -7.37
CA GLN A 133 28.51 17.59 -7.67
C GLN A 133 27.93 16.26 -7.18
N GLU A 134 27.28 16.24 -6.02
CA GLU A 134 26.59 15.05 -5.51
C GLU A 134 25.42 14.64 -6.43
N PHE A 135 24.65 15.62 -6.90
CA PHE A 135 23.55 15.39 -7.85
C PHE A 135 24.07 14.81 -9.17
N ASP A 136 25.12 15.40 -9.75
CA ASP A 136 25.70 14.91 -11.01
C ASP A 136 26.25 13.48 -10.87
N ARG A 137 26.89 13.15 -9.72
CA ARG A 137 27.32 11.78 -9.41
C ARG A 137 26.15 10.82 -9.25
N ALA A 138 25.05 11.28 -8.64
CA ALA A 138 23.87 10.44 -8.46
C ALA A 138 23.22 10.09 -9.82
N ILE A 139 23.14 11.05 -10.74
CA ILE A 139 22.67 10.84 -12.11
C ILE A 139 23.56 9.88 -12.88
N GLU A 140 24.90 10.06 -12.80
CA GLU A 140 25.86 9.16 -13.43
C GLU A 140 25.73 7.73 -12.90
N GLN A 141 25.65 7.56 -11.58
CA GLN A 141 25.41 6.24 -10.96
C GLN A 141 24.07 5.62 -11.35
N LEU A 142 23.03 6.44 -11.54
CA LEU A 142 21.72 5.97 -12.00
C LEU A 142 21.81 5.43 -13.42
N GLN A 143 22.50 6.17 -14.32
CA GLN A 143 22.72 5.76 -15.69
C GLN A 143 23.57 4.48 -15.77
N ASP A 144 24.67 4.43 -15.03
CA ASP A 144 25.54 3.23 -14.96
C ASP A 144 24.77 2.00 -14.44
N ARG A 145 23.91 2.18 -13.44
CA ARG A 145 23.05 1.09 -12.94
C ARG A 145 22.07 0.59 -13.99
N PHE A 146 21.50 1.51 -14.76
CA PHE A 146 20.60 1.18 -15.85
C PHE A 146 21.34 0.41 -16.95
N ASP A 147 22.46 0.95 -17.45
CA ASP A 147 23.24 0.34 -18.52
C ASP A 147 23.75 -1.06 -18.13
N ASN A 148 24.23 -1.22 -16.90
CA ASN A 148 24.64 -2.53 -16.36
C ASN A 148 23.47 -3.55 -16.29
N LYS A 149 22.25 -3.10 -15.96
CA LYS A 149 21.08 -3.96 -15.95
C LYS A 149 20.67 -4.38 -17.37
N VAL A 150 20.68 -3.43 -18.31
CA VAL A 150 20.37 -3.69 -19.72
C VAL A 150 21.41 -4.64 -20.34
N GLU A 151 22.72 -4.41 -20.10
CA GLU A 151 23.77 -5.31 -20.57
C GLU A 151 23.59 -6.73 -20.03
N LYS A 152 23.25 -6.89 -18.74
CA LYS A 152 22.99 -8.21 -18.15
C LYS A 152 21.81 -8.92 -18.81
N LEU A 153 20.72 -8.20 -19.11
CA LEU A 153 19.57 -8.75 -19.81
C LEU A 153 19.90 -9.20 -21.24
N GLN A 154 20.72 -8.40 -21.95
CA GLN A 154 21.13 -8.71 -23.33
C GLN A 154 22.16 -9.82 -23.43
N ARG A 155 23.10 -9.87 -22.47
CA ARG A 155 24.24 -10.80 -22.47
C ARG A 155 23.82 -12.26 -22.31
N GLY A 156 22.64 -12.50 -21.74
CA GLY A 156 22.15 -13.86 -21.41
C GLY A 156 22.66 -14.34 -20.06
N ASP A 157 21.96 -15.36 -19.54
CA ASP A 157 22.14 -15.86 -18.18
C ASP A 157 23.11 -17.03 -18.10
N GLU A 158 23.74 -17.20 -16.92
CA GLU A 158 24.52 -18.38 -16.58
C GLU A 158 23.58 -19.46 -16.03
N LEU A 159 23.16 -20.36 -16.90
CA LEU A 159 22.30 -21.47 -16.55
C LEU A 159 23.12 -22.74 -16.19
N PRO A 160 22.58 -23.65 -15.37
CA PRO A 160 23.24 -24.91 -15.03
C PRO A 160 23.66 -25.70 -16.28
N PRO A 161 24.68 -26.56 -16.19
CA PRO A 161 25.10 -27.38 -17.30
C PRO A 161 23.93 -28.24 -17.86
N GLY A 162 23.77 -28.24 -19.19
CA GLY A 162 22.69 -28.99 -19.87
C GLY A 162 21.37 -28.21 -20.01
N VAL A 163 21.21 -27.07 -19.36
CA VAL A 163 20.01 -26.23 -19.49
C VAL A 163 20.24 -25.14 -20.54
N MET A 164 19.45 -25.13 -21.59
CA MET A 164 19.54 -24.13 -22.67
C MET A 164 18.64 -22.93 -22.39
N LYS A 165 17.43 -23.16 -21.92
CA LYS A 165 16.44 -22.14 -21.55
C LYS A 165 15.73 -22.53 -20.25
N MET A 166 15.42 -21.55 -19.43
CA MET A 166 14.61 -21.70 -18.22
C MET A 166 13.48 -20.67 -18.27
N VAL A 167 12.26 -21.13 -18.07
CA VAL A 167 11.10 -20.25 -18.02
C VAL A 167 10.54 -20.29 -16.60
N LYS A 168 10.44 -19.13 -15.95
CA LYS A 168 9.74 -18.95 -14.68
C LYS A 168 8.39 -18.34 -14.94
N VAL A 169 7.35 -19.05 -14.54
CA VAL A 169 5.97 -18.58 -14.64
C VAL A 169 5.48 -18.29 -13.24
N PHE A 170 5.06 -17.04 -13.00
CA PHE A 170 4.47 -16.62 -11.73
C PHE A 170 2.96 -16.74 -11.84
N VAL A 171 2.39 -17.59 -11.02
CA VAL A 171 0.96 -17.86 -11.02
C VAL A 171 0.36 -17.35 -9.72
N ALA A 172 -0.60 -16.42 -9.83
CA ALA A 172 -1.39 -15.97 -8.70
C ALA A 172 -2.59 -16.89 -8.50
N VAL A 173 -2.73 -17.39 -7.29
CA VAL A 173 -3.86 -18.23 -6.89
C VAL A 173 -4.61 -17.54 -5.74
N LYS A 174 -5.91 -17.30 -5.92
CA LYS A 174 -6.76 -16.77 -4.87
C LYS A 174 -7.33 -17.93 -4.03
N ARG A 175 -6.69 -18.21 -2.92
CA ARG A 175 -7.14 -19.24 -1.97
C ARG A 175 -8.18 -18.67 -1.02
N LYS A 176 -9.44 -19.09 -1.19
CA LYS A 176 -10.54 -18.74 -0.29
C LYS A 176 -10.35 -19.39 1.07
N LEU A 177 -11.02 -18.86 2.08
CA LEU A 177 -11.10 -19.49 3.39
C LEU A 177 -11.88 -20.79 3.30
N GLN A 178 -11.41 -21.82 4.02
CA GLN A 178 -12.10 -23.11 4.10
C GLN A 178 -12.00 -23.66 5.53
N PRO A 179 -12.94 -24.56 5.93
CA PRO A 179 -12.88 -25.19 7.23
C PRO A 179 -11.54 -25.90 7.43
N GLY A 180 -10.93 -25.69 8.61
CA GLY A 180 -9.62 -26.21 8.92
C GLY A 180 -8.46 -25.22 8.73
N ASP A 181 -8.66 -24.12 7.98
CA ASP A 181 -7.67 -23.05 7.87
C ASP A 181 -7.51 -22.35 9.22
N LYS A 182 -6.27 -21.95 9.51
CA LYS A 182 -5.94 -21.26 10.74
C LYS A 182 -6.02 -19.76 10.57
N MET A 183 -6.77 -19.12 11.45
CA MET A 183 -6.85 -17.66 11.57
C MET A 183 -6.38 -17.19 12.94
N ALA A 184 -5.92 -15.97 13.02
CA ALA A 184 -5.53 -15.34 14.28
C ALA A 184 -5.74 -13.83 14.23
N GLY A 185 -6.02 -13.23 15.37
CA GLY A 185 -5.90 -11.80 15.57
C GLY A 185 -4.48 -11.42 16.06
N ARG A 186 -4.32 -10.16 16.46
CA ARG A 186 -3.04 -9.60 16.96
C ARG A 186 -2.76 -9.87 18.44
N HIS A 187 -3.70 -10.44 19.19
CA HIS A 187 -3.66 -10.61 20.63
C HIS A 187 -3.45 -12.07 21.08
N GLY A 188 -2.85 -12.91 20.23
CA GLY A 188 -2.66 -14.33 20.54
C GLY A 188 -3.94 -15.17 20.44
N ASN A 189 -5.03 -14.60 19.96
CA ASN A 189 -6.31 -15.24 19.71
C ASN A 189 -6.27 -16.03 18.41
N LYS A 190 -5.67 -17.20 18.44
CA LYS A 190 -5.59 -18.12 17.29
C LYS A 190 -6.73 -19.14 17.33
N GLY A 191 -7.26 -19.45 16.16
CA GLY A 191 -8.31 -20.45 16.01
C GLY A 191 -8.28 -21.11 14.64
N VAL A 192 -9.05 -22.16 14.51
CA VAL A 192 -9.26 -22.89 13.27
C VAL A 192 -10.71 -22.69 12.85
N ILE A 193 -10.95 -22.45 11.56
CA ILE A 193 -12.31 -22.30 11.03
C ILE A 193 -13.00 -23.66 11.17
N SER A 194 -14.10 -23.69 11.94
CA SER A 194 -14.89 -24.90 12.15
C SER A 194 -15.95 -25.07 11.05
N LYS A 195 -16.61 -23.99 10.67
CA LYS A 195 -17.71 -24.00 9.69
C LYS A 195 -17.74 -22.68 8.93
N ILE A 196 -18.11 -22.75 7.67
CA ILE A 196 -18.53 -21.60 6.86
C ILE A 196 -20.05 -21.72 6.72
N ALA A 197 -20.77 -20.72 7.22
CA ALA A 197 -22.20 -20.64 7.14
C ALA A 197 -22.64 -19.71 5.99
N PRO A 198 -23.79 -19.94 5.37
CA PRO A 198 -24.40 -18.96 4.47
C PRO A 198 -24.66 -17.64 5.19
N ILE A 199 -24.69 -16.55 4.44
CA ILE A 199 -24.91 -15.20 4.99
C ILE A 199 -26.25 -15.08 5.72
N GLU A 200 -27.26 -15.75 5.21
CA GLU A 200 -28.63 -15.77 5.74
C GLU A 200 -28.72 -16.43 7.12
N ASP A 201 -27.82 -17.39 7.41
CA ASP A 201 -27.75 -18.11 8.68
C ASP A 201 -26.94 -17.37 9.75
N MET A 202 -26.22 -16.33 9.37
CA MET A 202 -25.39 -15.57 10.29
C MET A 202 -26.21 -14.60 11.13
N PRO A 203 -25.84 -14.37 12.39
CA PRO A 203 -26.43 -13.31 13.20
C PRO A 203 -26.30 -11.96 12.54
N TYR A 204 -27.31 -11.11 12.69
CA TYR A 204 -27.33 -9.77 12.10
C TYR A 204 -27.80 -8.71 13.09
N LEU A 205 -27.39 -7.49 12.84
CA LEU A 205 -27.76 -6.30 13.60
C LEU A 205 -29.20 -5.87 13.26
N GLU A 206 -29.79 -4.99 14.06
CA GLU A 206 -31.12 -4.42 13.83
C GLU A 206 -31.21 -3.67 12.49
N ASP A 207 -30.09 -3.16 11.98
CA ASP A 207 -30.01 -2.51 10.65
C ASP A 207 -29.90 -3.51 9.47
N GLY A 208 -29.93 -4.81 9.75
CA GLY A 208 -29.80 -5.87 8.76
C GLY A 208 -28.38 -6.24 8.37
N THR A 209 -27.36 -5.62 8.97
CA THR A 209 -25.94 -5.92 8.68
C THR A 209 -25.56 -7.26 9.31
N PRO A 210 -25.15 -8.29 8.53
CA PRO A 210 -24.72 -9.58 9.07
C PRO A 210 -23.34 -9.49 9.72
N VAL A 211 -23.07 -10.36 10.67
CA VAL A 211 -21.77 -10.55 11.29
C VAL A 211 -20.93 -11.46 10.41
N ASP A 212 -19.68 -11.08 10.12
CA ASP A 212 -18.77 -11.85 9.26
C ASP A 212 -18.14 -13.04 9.97
N ILE A 213 -17.83 -12.91 11.26
CA ILE A 213 -17.15 -13.94 12.06
C ILE A 213 -17.77 -14.04 13.44
N VAL A 214 -18.04 -15.27 13.88
CA VAL A 214 -18.44 -15.59 15.24
C VAL A 214 -17.27 -16.25 15.94
N LEU A 215 -16.83 -15.67 17.04
CA LEU A 215 -15.73 -16.16 17.85
C LEU A 215 -16.23 -16.81 19.14
N ASN A 216 -15.55 -17.88 19.57
CA ASN A 216 -15.88 -18.53 20.83
C ASN A 216 -15.43 -17.66 22.02
N PRO A 217 -16.34 -17.23 22.90
CA PRO A 217 -16.02 -16.36 24.04
C PRO A 217 -15.11 -17.03 25.07
N LEU A 218 -15.09 -18.36 25.15
CA LEU A 218 -14.20 -19.10 26.08
C LEU A 218 -12.71 -18.87 25.80
N GLY A 219 -12.36 -18.40 24.62
CA GLY A 219 -10.97 -18.03 24.26
C GLY A 219 -10.45 -16.79 24.98
N VAL A 220 -11.29 -15.98 25.62
CA VAL A 220 -10.90 -14.72 26.27
C VAL A 220 -10.57 -14.94 27.76
N PRO A 221 -11.48 -15.48 28.61
CA PRO A 221 -11.23 -15.56 30.05
C PRO A 221 -10.02 -16.44 30.43
N SER A 222 -9.88 -17.57 29.74
CA SER A 222 -8.79 -18.52 30.01
C SER A 222 -7.41 -18.02 29.60
N ARG A 223 -7.33 -17.09 28.65
CA ARG A 223 -6.07 -16.57 28.10
C ARG A 223 -5.76 -15.15 28.53
N MET A 224 -6.66 -14.49 29.23
CA MET A 224 -6.50 -13.11 29.77
C MET A 224 -6.09 -12.06 28.72
N ASN A 225 -6.40 -12.30 27.45
CA ASN A 225 -6.07 -11.40 26.34
C ASN A 225 -7.17 -10.35 26.12
N VAL A 226 -7.36 -9.49 27.11
CA VAL A 226 -8.41 -8.45 27.12
C VAL A 226 -8.23 -7.44 25.97
N GLY A 227 -7.00 -7.25 25.48
CA GLY A 227 -6.70 -6.34 24.38
C GLY A 227 -7.54 -6.57 23.12
N GLN A 228 -7.95 -7.82 22.85
CA GLN A 228 -8.85 -8.10 21.72
C GLN A 228 -10.24 -7.48 21.89
N ILE A 229 -10.74 -7.39 23.11
CA ILE A 229 -12.04 -6.77 23.41
C ILE A 229 -11.93 -5.25 23.21
N LEU A 230 -10.87 -4.63 23.74
CA LEU A 230 -10.62 -3.21 23.57
C LEU A 230 -10.45 -2.85 22.07
N GLU A 231 -9.71 -3.67 21.31
CA GLU A 231 -9.59 -3.51 19.86
C GLU A 231 -10.95 -3.57 19.17
N THR A 232 -11.78 -4.55 19.53
CA THR A 232 -13.12 -4.72 18.96
C THR A 232 -14.02 -3.50 19.22
N HIS A 233 -14.00 -3.00 20.46
CA HIS A 233 -14.76 -1.81 20.83
C HIS A 233 -14.27 -0.54 20.11
N LEU A 234 -12.96 -0.35 20.06
CA LEU A 234 -12.37 0.80 19.36
C LEU A 234 -12.62 0.75 17.84
N GLY A 235 -12.55 -0.45 17.25
CA GLY A 235 -12.92 -0.67 15.87
C GLY A 235 -14.39 -0.39 15.58
N TRP A 236 -15.27 -0.72 16.54
CA TRP A 236 -16.69 -0.41 16.44
C TRP A 236 -16.95 1.10 16.49
N ALA A 237 -16.29 1.81 17.41
CA ALA A 237 -16.33 3.26 17.49
C ALA A 237 -15.79 3.93 16.21
N SER A 238 -14.65 3.46 15.70
CA SER A 238 -14.05 3.94 14.45
C SER A 238 -15.02 3.84 13.26
N HIS A 239 -15.67 2.69 13.10
CA HIS A 239 -16.67 2.49 12.04
C HIS A 239 -17.90 3.40 12.25
N GLY A 240 -18.39 3.50 13.49
CA GLY A 240 -19.53 4.36 13.83
C GLY A 240 -19.27 5.84 13.48
N LEU A 241 -18.09 6.35 13.83
CA LEU A 241 -17.67 7.71 13.46
C LEU A 241 -17.58 7.89 11.94
N GLY A 242 -17.05 6.90 11.22
CA GLY A 242 -17.01 6.92 9.75
C GLY A 242 -18.42 6.98 9.13
N LYS A 243 -19.37 6.23 9.67
CA LYS A 243 -20.79 6.25 9.24
C LYS A 243 -21.45 7.61 9.49
N GLN A 244 -21.12 8.27 10.62
CA GLN A 244 -21.60 9.64 10.90
C GLN A 244 -21.01 10.63 9.89
N ILE A 245 -19.71 10.57 9.60
CA ILE A 245 -19.06 11.42 8.58
C ILE A 245 -19.69 11.19 7.20
N ALA A 246 -19.94 9.96 6.82
CA ALA A 246 -20.57 9.63 5.55
C ALA A 246 -21.98 10.22 5.43
N SER A 247 -22.79 10.18 6.51
CA SER A 247 -24.11 10.81 6.54
C SER A 247 -24.03 12.33 6.41
N MET A 248 -23.10 12.98 7.12
CA MET A 248 -22.88 14.41 7.02
C MET A 248 -22.48 14.85 5.61
N ILE A 249 -21.57 14.12 4.96
CA ILE A 249 -21.18 14.40 3.57
C ILE A 249 -22.40 14.31 2.64
N GLY A 250 -23.27 13.32 2.83
CA GLY A 250 -24.49 13.16 2.07
C GLY A 250 -25.50 14.32 2.29
N GLU A 251 -25.55 14.90 3.48
CA GLU A 251 -26.39 16.06 3.81
C GLU A 251 -25.79 17.36 3.31
N ILE A 252 -24.48 17.54 3.45
CA ILE A 252 -23.74 18.73 3.01
C ILE A 252 -23.78 18.85 1.48
N ALA A 253 -23.75 17.74 0.75
CA ALA A 253 -23.98 17.75 -0.71
C ALA A 253 -25.29 18.44 -1.09
N LYS A 254 -26.25 18.55 -0.17
CA LYS A 254 -27.55 19.25 -0.33
C LYS A 254 -27.54 20.69 0.19
N THR A 255 -26.69 21.01 1.18
CA THR A 255 -26.81 22.27 1.98
C THR A 255 -25.59 23.18 1.86
N SER A 256 -24.46 22.72 1.27
CA SER A 256 -23.23 23.49 1.03
C SER A 256 -22.55 24.10 2.29
N SER A 257 -22.78 23.59 3.50
CA SER A 257 -22.13 24.07 4.73
C SER A 257 -21.08 23.05 5.19
N SER A 258 -19.82 23.47 5.27
CA SER A 258 -18.70 22.66 5.79
C SER A 258 -18.50 22.78 7.30
N LEU A 259 -19.24 23.63 7.98
CA LEU A 259 -19.05 23.95 9.40
C LEU A 259 -19.30 22.73 10.30
N ASP A 260 -20.42 22.04 10.11
CA ASP A 260 -20.79 20.87 10.92
C ASP A 260 -19.76 19.73 10.77
N LEU A 261 -19.20 19.58 9.56
CA LEU A 261 -18.14 18.60 9.29
C LEU A 261 -16.84 18.97 10.01
N ARG A 262 -16.46 20.25 10.00
CA ARG A 262 -15.28 20.75 10.71
C ARG A 262 -15.42 20.58 12.22
N ASP A 263 -16.61 20.85 12.76
CA ASP A 263 -16.91 20.66 14.19
C ASP A 263 -16.85 19.18 14.57
N SER A 264 -17.36 18.29 13.73
CA SER A 264 -17.25 16.84 13.92
C SER A 264 -15.81 16.37 13.91
N LEU A 265 -15.00 16.81 12.94
CA LEU A 265 -13.57 16.48 12.87
C LEU A 265 -12.80 17.03 14.08
N ASN A 266 -13.10 18.24 14.54
CA ASN A 266 -12.53 18.80 15.77
C ASN A 266 -12.88 17.96 17.01
N ASN A 267 -14.11 17.48 17.10
CA ASN A 267 -14.53 16.61 18.20
C ASN A 267 -13.81 15.25 18.19
N ILE A 268 -13.56 14.70 17.00
CA ILE A 268 -12.90 13.39 16.83
C ILE A 268 -11.40 13.48 17.15
N TYR A 269 -10.70 14.42 16.50
CA TYR A 269 -9.23 14.53 16.59
C TYR A 269 -8.74 15.32 17.80
N GLY A 270 -9.62 16.13 18.42
CA GLY A 270 -9.25 17.05 19.49
C GLY A 270 -8.65 18.35 18.94
N LYS A 271 -8.71 19.39 19.79
CA LYS A 271 -8.40 20.76 19.40
C LYS A 271 -6.97 20.96 18.89
N ASP A 272 -5.98 20.36 19.56
CA ASP A 272 -4.57 20.54 19.22
C ASP A 272 -4.20 19.96 17.84
N GLN A 273 -4.72 18.78 17.53
CA GLN A 273 -4.50 18.14 16.22
C GLN A 273 -5.33 18.81 15.13
N TYR A 274 -6.55 19.23 15.45
CA TYR A 274 -7.39 19.95 14.51
C TYR A 274 -6.74 21.28 14.10
N ASP A 275 -6.29 22.10 15.05
CA ASP A 275 -5.68 23.39 14.79
C ASP A 275 -4.38 23.30 13.99
N SER A 276 -3.60 22.21 14.21
CA SER A 276 -2.32 22.03 13.51
C SER A 276 -2.45 21.43 12.11
N GLN A 277 -3.40 20.54 11.88
CA GLN A 277 -3.45 19.73 10.65
C GLN A 277 -4.69 19.99 9.78
N ILE A 278 -5.84 20.30 10.38
CA ILE A 278 -7.12 20.37 9.66
C ILE A 278 -7.56 21.83 9.44
N ALA A 279 -7.37 22.70 10.43
CA ALA A 279 -7.75 24.11 10.31
C ALA A 279 -7.13 24.85 9.10
N PRO A 280 -5.86 24.61 8.71
CA PRO A 280 -5.26 25.25 7.54
C PRO A 280 -5.82 24.76 6.20
N LEU A 281 -6.57 23.64 6.17
CA LEU A 281 -7.08 23.04 4.94
C LEU A 281 -8.25 23.83 4.35
N ASN A 282 -8.28 23.92 3.01
CA ASN A 282 -9.43 24.46 2.28
C ASN A 282 -10.62 23.51 2.38
N ASP A 283 -11.84 24.01 2.19
CA ASP A 283 -13.06 23.18 2.24
C ASP A 283 -13.01 21.99 1.29
N LYS A 284 -12.47 22.16 0.08
CA LYS A 284 -12.28 21.06 -0.86
C LYS A 284 -11.38 19.95 -0.32
N GLN A 285 -10.28 20.31 0.33
CA GLN A 285 -9.36 19.37 0.97
C GLN A 285 -9.99 18.69 2.20
N VAL A 286 -10.80 19.42 2.96
CA VAL A 286 -11.57 18.86 4.09
C VAL A 286 -12.59 17.83 3.59
N PHE A 287 -13.28 18.10 2.48
CA PHE A 287 -14.19 17.12 1.86
C PHE A 287 -13.45 15.87 1.35
N GLU A 288 -12.28 16.04 0.75
CA GLU A 288 -11.46 14.92 0.30
C GLU A 288 -10.98 14.07 1.48
N LEU A 289 -10.50 14.72 2.55
CA LEU A 289 -10.14 14.05 3.81
C LEU A 289 -11.32 13.29 4.39
N ALA A 290 -12.47 13.93 4.53
CA ALA A 290 -13.69 13.31 5.05
C ALA A 290 -14.16 12.14 4.17
N GLY A 291 -14.05 12.26 2.85
CA GLY A 291 -14.33 11.17 1.91
C GLY A 291 -13.50 9.92 2.18
N ASN A 292 -12.24 10.08 2.56
CA ASN A 292 -11.35 8.97 2.94
C ASN A 292 -11.71 8.35 4.30
N LEU A 293 -12.42 9.07 5.18
CA LEU A 293 -12.81 8.61 6.51
C LEU A 293 -14.19 7.92 6.56
N THR A 294 -14.92 7.87 5.46
CA THR A 294 -16.28 7.29 5.40
C THR A 294 -16.34 5.81 5.78
N SER A 295 -15.27 5.05 5.52
CA SER A 295 -15.16 3.63 5.88
C SER A 295 -14.82 3.41 7.35
N GLY A 296 -14.36 4.43 8.06
CA GLY A 296 -13.94 4.41 9.45
C GLY A 296 -12.78 5.36 9.70
N VAL A 297 -12.72 5.91 10.89
CA VAL A 297 -11.64 6.79 11.32
C VAL A 297 -10.45 5.94 11.80
N PRO A 298 -9.26 6.02 11.17
CA PRO A 298 -8.12 5.24 11.60
C PRO A 298 -7.65 5.68 12.99
N MET A 299 -7.48 4.72 13.89
CA MET A 299 -7.01 4.91 15.27
C MET A 299 -5.61 4.31 15.40
N GLY A 300 -4.61 5.14 15.74
CA GLY A 300 -3.25 4.73 16.00
C GLY A 300 -2.97 4.69 17.50
N THR A 301 -2.46 3.57 18.02
CA THR A 301 -2.02 3.45 19.41
C THR A 301 -0.54 3.11 19.45
N PRO A 302 0.34 4.00 19.97
CA PRO A 302 1.75 3.69 20.16
C PRO A 302 1.94 2.55 21.15
N VAL A 303 3.06 1.80 21.05
CA VAL A 303 3.32 0.56 21.81
C VAL A 303 3.41 0.96 23.26
N PHE A 304 3.58 1.60 24.00
CA PHE A 304 3.57 1.85 25.45
C PHE A 304 2.69 3.04 25.87
N ASP A 305 1.97 3.63 24.90
CA ASP A 305 1.04 4.70 25.13
C ASP A 305 -0.27 4.39 24.38
N GLY A 306 -0.84 3.23 24.73
CA GLY A 306 -2.09 2.74 24.14
C GLY A 306 -3.32 3.44 24.70
N ALA A 307 -4.45 3.27 24.02
CA ALA A 307 -5.75 3.76 24.47
C ALA A 307 -6.14 3.11 25.82
N ARG A 308 -6.58 3.92 26.74
CA ARG A 308 -7.13 3.48 28.03
C ARG A 308 -8.58 3.10 27.86
N GLU A 309 -9.13 2.35 28.83
CA GLU A 309 -10.54 1.99 28.83
C GLU A 309 -11.46 3.23 28.76
N GLU A 310 -11.14 4.26 29.50
CA GLU A 310 -11.86 5.53 29.50
C GLU A 310 -11.91 6.19 28.12
N ASP A 311 -10.80 6.16 27.38
CA ASP A 311 -10.69 6.72 26.04
C ASP A 311 -11.58 5.93 25.06
N VAL A 312 -11.59 4.59 25.16
CA VAL A 312 -12.41 3.72 24.33
C VAL A 312 -13.91 3.95 24.58
N VAL A 313 -14.31 4.06 25.86
CA VAL A 313 -15.70 4.37 26.26
C VAL A 313 -16.11 5.77 25.76
N ALA A 314 -15.22 6.75 25.87
CA ALA A 314 -15.49 8.09 25.34
C ALA A 314 -15.68 8.09 23.81
N MET A 315 -14.87 7.29 23.07
CA MET A 315 -15.01 7.16 21.62
C MET A 315 -16.29 6.42 21.21
N LEU A 316 -16.71 5.40 21.96
CA LEU A 316 -18.02 4.76 21.75
C LEU A 316 -19.16 5.74 21.94
N GLY A 317 -19.08 6.58 22.98
CA GLY A 317 -20.07 7.64 23.22
C GLY A 317 -20.11 8.68 22.10
N LYS A 318 -18.97 9.12 21.57
CA LYS A 318 -18.91 10.03 20.41
C LYS A 318 -19.51 9.40 19.14
N ALA A 319 -19.34 8.12 18.97
CA ALA A 319 -19.94 7.37 17.86
C ALA A 319 -21.45 7.09 18.04
N GLY A 320 -22.04 7.48 19.19
CA GLY A 320 -23.46 7.22 19.50
C GLY A 320 -23.77 5.76 19.81
N LEU A 321 -22.76 5.00 20.24
CA LEU A 321 -22.87 3.57 20.57
C LEU A 321 -22.97 3.35 22.08
N ASP A 322 -23.46 2.16 22.49
CA ASP A 322 -23.53 1.77 23.89
C ASP A 322 -22.10 1.72 24.49
N SER A 323 -21.93 2.34 25.65
CA SER A 323 -20.65 2.35 26.37
C SER A 323 -20.13 0.97 26.72
N ALA A 324 -21.00 -0.03 26.85
CA ALA A 324 -20.63 -1.43 27.06
C ALA A 324 -20.11 -2.13 25.79
N GLY A 325 -20.21 -1.50 24.61
CA GLY A 325 -19.82 -2.09 23.31
C GLY A 325 -20.66 -3.32 22.94
N GLN A 326 -21.85 -3.44 23.51
CA GLN A 326 -22.75 -4.56 23.28
C GLN A 326 -23.98 -4.12 22.49
N VAL A 327 -24.41 -4.97 21.59
CA VAL A 327 -25.59 -4.73 20.73
C VAL A 327 -26.55 -5.90 20.77
N THR A 328 -27.79 -5.63 20.42
CA THR A 328 -28.81 -6.65 20.22
C THR A 328 -28.58 -7.29 18.87
N LEU A 329 -28.48 -8.61 18.82
CA LEU A 329 -28.40 -9.39 17.60
C LEU A 329 -29.66 -10.21 17.38
N ILE A 330 -29.94 -10.52 16.13
CA ILE A 330 -31.03 -11.39 15.68
C ILE A 330 -30.37 -12.64 15.07
N ASP A 331 -30.83 -13.82 15.43
CA ASP A 331 -30.38 -15.09 14.85
C ASP A 331 -30.89 -15.22 13.41
N GLY A 332 -29.97 -15.34 12.46
CA GLY A 332 -30.35 -15.50 11.03
C GLY A 332 -31.12 -16.75 10.71
N ARG A 333 -31.05 -17.79 11.55
CA ARG A 333 -31.75 -19.07 11.34
C ARG A 333 -33.17 -19.09 11.87
N THR A 334 -33.39 -18.50 13.06
CA THR A 334 -34.67 -18.51 13.73
C THR A 334 -35.44 -17.20 13.55
N GLY A 335 -34.72 -16.10 13.29
CA GLY A 335 -35.32 -14.76 13.28
C GLY A 335 -35.61 -14.21 14.68
N GLU A 336 -35.19 -14.91 15.74
CA GLU A 336 -35.41 -14.52 17.12
C GLU A 336 -34.28 -13.63 17.63
N VAL A 337 -34.59 -12.69 18.50
CA VAL A 337 -33.62 -11.82 19.16
C VAL A 337 -32.89 -12.62 20.22
N PHE A 338 -31.56 -12.44 20.33
CA PHE A 338 -30.78 -13.05 21.41
C PHE A 338 -31.23 -12.53 22.78
N GLU A 339 -31.34 -13.41 23.76
CA GLU A 339 -31.78 -13.07 25.13
C GLU A 339 -30.86 -12.02 25.80
N ARG A 340 -29.59 -11.98 25.41
CA ARG A 340 -28.60 -11.04 25.95
C ARG A 340 -27.91 -10.29 24.85
N LYS A 341 -27.57 -9.04 25.13
CA LYS A 341 -26.70 -8.25 24.26
C LYS A 341 -25.34 -8.93 24.05
N VAL A 342 -24.80 -8.85 22.87
CA VAL A 342 -23.55 -9.49 22.45
C VAL A 342 -22.51 -8.40 22.12
N THR A 343 -21.26 -8.66 22.47
CA THR A 343 -20.14 -7.79 22.06
C THR A 343 -19.89 -7.96 20.56
N VAL A 344 -20.06 -6.89 19.82
CA VAL A 344 -19.82 -6.82 18.36
C VAL A 344 -18.91 -5.64 18.07
N GLY A 345 -18.08 -5.76 17.05
CA GLY A 345 -17.23 -4.68 16.60
C GLY A 345 -16.31 -5.15 15.48
N TYR A 346 -15.32 -4.36 15.16
CA TYR A 346 -14.34 -4.64 14.11
C TYR A 346 -12.99 -4.99 14.72
N ILE A 347 -12.44 -6.11 14.28
CA ILE A 347 -11.13 -6.60 14.71
C ILE A 347 -10.29 -6.98 13.50
N TYR A 348 -8.97 -6.79 13.58
CA TYR A 348 -8.04 -7.17 12.53
C TYR A 348 -7.73 -8.66 12.60
N MET A 349 -8.11 -9.41 11.58
CA MET A 349 -7.93 -10.85 11.51
C MET A 349 -6.96 -11.23 10.38
N LEU A 350 -6.06 -12.16 10.68
CA LEU A 350 -5.03 -12.66 9.77
C LEU A 350 -5.33 -14.11 9.40
N LYS A 351 -5.29 -14.44 8.11
CA LYS A 351 -5.19 -15.82 7.64
C LYS A 351 -3.72 -16.25 7.73
N LEU A 352 -3.44 -17.25 8.53
CA LEU A 352 -2.09 -17.77 8.70
C LEU A 352 -1.75 -18.77 7.58
N HIS A 353 -0.46 -18.89 7.25
CA HIS A 353 0.03 -19.82 6.21
C HIS A 353 -0.01 -21.30 6.64
N HIS A 354 -0.95 -21.65 7.49
CA HIS A 354 -1.28 -23.01 7.88
C HIS A 354 -2.58 -23.44 7.19
N LEU A 355 -2.48 -23.60 5.87
CA LEU A 355 -3.62 -23.92 5.01
C LEU A 355 -3.87 -25.42 5.01
N VAL A 356 -5.13 -25.83 4.97
CA VAL A 356 -5.52 -27.26 4.96
C VAL A 356 -5.01 -27.94 3.71
N ASP A 357 -5.09 -27.28 2.56
CA ASP A 357 -4.66 -27.86 1.28
C ASP A 357 -3.17 -28.20 1.25
N ASP A 358 -2.34 -27.44 1.96
CA ASP A 358 -0.89 -27.66 2.01
C ASP A 358 -0.50 -28.77 3.03
N LYS A 359 -1.42 -29.19 3.89
CA LYS A 359 -1.22 -30.22 4.91
C LYS A 359 -1.74 -31.59 4.50
#